data_cd2b44b79817e1b566fc6e94e0ab1093
#
_entry.id   cd2b44b79817e1b566fc6e94e0ab1093
#
_cell.length_a   1.000
_cell.length_b   1.000
_cell.length_c   1.000
_cell.angle_alpha   90.00
_cell.angle_beta   90.00
_cell.angle_gamma   90.00
#
_symmetry.space_group_name_H-M   'P 1'
#
loop_
_entity.id
_entity.type
_entity.pdbx_description
1 polymer ?
#
loop_
_entity_poly.entity_id
_entity_poly.type
_entity_poly.pdbx_seq_one_letter_code
_entity_poly.pdbx_strand_id
1 'polypeptide(L)'
;MPMNVLMPQLGESITEGTIVRWLKEVGDKVERDEPLFEISTDKVDAEIPSPIAGILTAINVAAGETVPVESIVAVIGQTGEAAAEVHEKS
;
A
#
# COMPACT_ATOMS: atom_id res chain seq x y z
N MET A 1 3.99 -0.35 -15.86
CA MET A 1 2.86 -1.20 -15.46
C MET A 1 2.54 -0.98 -14.00
N PRO A 2 1.29 -0.73 -13.68
CA PRO A 2 0.94 -0.59 -12.27
C PRO A 2 1.03 -1.93 -11.55
N MET A 3 1.28 -1.87 -10.26
CA MET A 3 1.35 -3.05 -9.43
C MET A 3 0.37 -2.93 -8.28
N ASN A 4 -0.40 -3.98 -8.08
CA ASN A 4 -1.34 -4.01 -6.97
C ASN A 4 -0.61 -4.33 -5.68
N VAL A 5 -0.96 -3.60 -4.63
CA VAL A 5 -0.45 -3.87 -3.29
C VAL A 5 -1.54 -4.65 -2.57
N LEU A 6 -1.18 -5.81 -2.07
CA LEU A 6 -2.15 -6.71 -1.44
C LEU A 6 -1.98 -6.67 0.08
N MET A 7 -3.07 -6.92 0.78
CA MET A 7 -3.01 -7.11 2.22
C MET A 7 -2.24 -8.40 2.49
N PRO A 8 -1.09 -8.34 3.17
CA PRO A 8 -0.29 -9.54 3.38
C PRO A 8 -0.89 -10.44 4.43
N GLN A 9 -0.58 -11.72 4.33
CA GLN A 9 -0.97 -12.68 5.35
C GLN A 9 0.16 -12.76 6.37
N LEU A 10 -0.12 -12.38 7.60
CA LEU A 10 0.90 -12.30 8.64
C LEU A 10 0.98 -13.55 9.50
N GLY A 11 0.16 -14.54 9.23
CA GLY A 11 0.17 -15.79 9.95
C GLY A 11 -0.90 -16.70 9.39
N GLU A 12 -0.75 -18.01 9.65
CA GLU A 12 -1.67 -18.99 9.08
C GLU A 12 -3.10 -18.79 9.55
N SER A 13 -3.25 -18.35 10.78
CA SER A 13 -4.59 -18.17 11.34
C SER A 13 -5.11 -16.76 11.18
N ILE A 14 -4.36 -15.87 10.53
CA ILE A 14 -4.77 -14.49 10.35
C ILE A 14 -5.34 -14.35 8.96
N THR A 15 -6.64 -14.07 8.87
CA THR A 15 -7.33 -14.00 7.59
C THR A 15 -7.73 -12.58 7.21
N GLU A 16 -7.52 -11.62 8.10
CA GLU A 16 -7.85 -10.23 7.80
C GLU A 16 -6.98 -9.32 8.64
N GLY A 17 -6.91 -8.06 8.26
CA GLY A 17 -6.19 -7.07 9.02
C GLY A 17 -6.87 -5.72 8.89
N THR A 18 -6.60 -4.86 9.86
CA THR A 18 -7.12 -3.50 9.88
C THR A 18 -5.99 -2.55 9.54
N ILE A 19 -6.22 -1.65 8.58
CA ILE A 19 -5.24 -0.64 8.27
C ILE A 19 -5.31 0.43 9.33
N VAL A 20 -4.22 0.60 10.08
CA VAL A 20 -4.17 1.56 11.16
C VAL A 20 -3.97 2.95 10.59
N ARG A 21 -3.02 3.07 9.67
CA ARG A 21 -2.77 4.36 9.02
C ARG A 21 -1.92 4.15 7.78
N TRP A 22 -1.99 5.12 6.88
CA TRP A 22 -1.14 5.15 5.70
C TRP A 22 0.04 6.05 5.97
N LEU A 23 1.22 5.58 5.60
CA LEU A 23 2.46 6.34 5.77
C LEU A 23 2.81 7.12 4.52
N LYS A 24 2.14 6.82 3.41
CA LYS A 24 2.29 7.52 2.13
C LYS A 24 0.91 7.90 1.63
N GLU A 25 0.86 8.91 0.78
CA GLU A 25 -0.39 9.38 0.20
C GLU A 25 -0.37 9.18 -1.30
N VAL A 26 -1.54 9.22 -1.91
CA VAL A 26 -1.64 9.17 -3.36
C VAL A 26 -0.82 10.31 -3.94
N GLY A 27 0.05 9.96 -4.88
CA GLY A 27 0.97 10.91 -5.47
C GLY A 27 2.36 10.91 -4.88
N ASP A 28 2.56 10.25 -3.75
CA ASP A 28 3.86 10.20 -3.12
C ASP A 28 4.76 9.19 -3.82
N LYS A 29 6.03 9.53 -3.91
CA LYS A 29 7.02 8.60 -4.40
C LYS A 29 7.37 7.61 -3.30
N VAL A 30 7.45 6.34 -3.66
CA VAL A 30 7.81 5.30 -2.70
C VAL A 30 9.01 4.53 -3.24
N GLU A 31 9.84 4.06 -2.32
CA GLU A 31 10.96 3.22 -2.65
C GLU A 31 10.62 1.78 -2.32
N ARG A 32 11.32 0.86 -2.96
CA ARG A 32 11.16 -0.54 -2.63
C ARG A 32 11.53 -0.75 -1.16
N ASP A 33 10.69 -1.51 -0.46
CA ASP A 33 10.86 -1.84 0.96
C ASP A 33 10.62 -0.65 1.89
N GLU A 34 10.18 0.48 1.36
CA GLU A 34 9.80 1.60 2.21
C GLU A 34 8.43 1.34 2.81
N PRO A 35 8.23 1.60 4.11
CA PRO A 35 6.92 1.36 4.71
C PRO A 35 5.83 2.16 4.03
N LEU A 36 4.74 1.48 3.65
CA LEU A 36 3.60 2.10 3.02
C LEU A 36 2.47 2.38 3.99
N PHE A 37 2.19 1.41 4.84
CA PHE A 37 1.08 1.54 5.78
C PHE A 37 1.31 0.60 6.95
N GLU A 38 0.54 0.85 8.02
CA GLU A 38 0.59 0.03 9.21
C GLU A 38 -0.72 -0.72 9.34
N ILE A 39 -0.63 -1.98 9.76
CA ILE A 39 -1.81 -2.79 9.98
C ILE A 39 -1.76 -3.37 11.38
N SER A 40 -2.94 -3.76 11.84
CA SER A 40 -3.11 -4.41 13.12
C SER A 40 -4.02 -5.61 12.94
N THR A 41 -3.67 -6.70 13.58
CA THR A 41 -4.50 -7.90 13.56
C THR A 41 -4.72 -8.33 15.01
N ASP A 42 -5.46 -9.42 15.19
CA ASP A 42 -5.67 -10.00 16.51
C ASP A 42 -4.36 -10.27 17.25
N LYS A 43 -3.32 -10.58 16.50
CA LYS A 43 -2.12 -11.13 17.12
C LYS A 43 -0.89 -10.29 16.90
N VAL A 44 -0.83 -9.48 15.86
CA VAL A 44 0.38 -8.73 15.53
C VAL A 44 0.03 -7.37 14.94
N ASP A 45 0.95 -6.44 15.12
CA ASP A 45 0.95 -5.16 14.42
C ASP A 45 2.20 -5.14 13.55
N ALA A 46 2.08 -4.59 12.36
CA ALA A 46 3.21 -4.58 11.45
C ALA A 46 3.15 -3.40 10.50
N GLU A 47 4.32 -2.98 10.03
CA GLU A 47 4.43 -2.04 8.92
C GLU A 47 4.62 -2.84 7.65
N ILE A 48 3.92 -2.46 6.60
CA ILE A 48 3.95 -3.21 5.35
C ILE A 48 4.75 -2.40 4.34
N PRO A 49 5.84 -2.98 3.82
CA PRO A 49 6.70 -2.25 2.88
C PRO A 49 6.15 -2.29 1.47
N SER A 50 6.62 -1.34 0.66
CA SER A 50 6.28 -1.32 -0.74
C SER A 50 6.98 -2.47 -1.46
N PRO A 51 6.28 -3.18 -2.34
CA PRO A 51 6.92 -4.25 -3.11
C PRO A 51 7.81 -3.75 -4.25
N ILE A 52 7.61 -2.51 -4.67
CA ILE A 52 8.40 -1.92 -5.74
C ILE A 52 8.60 -0.43 -5.50
N ALA A 53 9.55 0.15 -6.21
CA ALA A 53 9.69 1.60 -6.24
C ALA A 53 8.73 2.17 -7.27
N GLY A 54 8.15 3.31 -6.98
CA GLY A 54 7.22 3.95 -7.91
C GLY A 54 6.45 5.06 -7.23
N ILE A 55 5.27 5.33 -7.76
CA ILE A 55 4.39 6.37 -7.24
C ILE A 55 3.10 5.72 -6.77
N LEU A 56 2.66 6.05 -5.58
CA LEU A 56 1.40 5.53 -5.07
C LEU A 56 0.27 6.22 -5.84
N THR A 57 -0.43 5.45 -6.68
CA THR A 57 -1.43 6.03 -7.57
C THR A 57 -2.85 5.90 -7.06
N ALA A 58 -3.10 4.93 -6.18
CA ALA A 58 -4.45 4.76 -5.64
C ALA A 58 -4.37 4.09 -4.28
N ILE A 59 -5.27 4.48 -3.40
CA ILE A 59 -5.47 3.84 -2.12
C ILE A 59 -6.91 3.36 -2.12
N ASN A 60 -7.10 2.04 -2.06
CA ASN A 60 -8.42 1.45 -2.16
C ASN A 60 -9.08 1.21 -0.82
N VAL A 61 -8.30 1.25 0.26
CA VAL A 61 -8.81 0.97 1.60
C VAL A 61 -8.33 2.07 2.52
N ALA A 62 -9.26 2.75 3.16
CA ALA A 62 -8.93 3.87 4.05
C ALA A 62 -8.41 3.35 5.39
N ALA A 63 -7.70 4.24 6.10
CA ALA A 63 -7.27 3.92 7.46
C ALA A 63 -8.49 3.63 8.32
N GLY A 64 -8.37 2.63 9.16
CA GLY A 64 -9.46 2.20 10.03
C GLY A 64 -10.31 1.09 9.47
N GLU A 65 -10.11 0.69 8.22
CA GLU A 65 -10.90 -0.36 7.61
C GLU A 65 -10.23 -1.72 7.75
N THR A 66 -11.05 -2.74 7.92
CA THR A 66 -10.59 -4.12 8.02
C THR A 66 -10.91 -4.83 6.70
N VAL A 67 -9.90 -5.50 6.15
CA VAL A 67 -10.07 -6.21 4.88
C VAL A 67 -9.42 -7.58 5.00
N PRO A 68 -9.91 -8.54 4.22
CA PRO A 68 -9.29 -9.87 4.22
C PRO A 68 -7.91 -9.83 3.56
N VAL A 69 -7.09 -10.81 3.93
CA VAL A 69 -5.78 -10.93 3.29
C VAL A 69 -5.95 -11.09 1.80
N GLU A 70 -4.95 -10.63 1.05
CA GLU A 70 -4.91 -10.66 -0.41
C GLU A 70 -5.88 -9.70 -1.08
N SER A 71 -6.57 -8.85 -0.31
CA SER A 71 -7.33 -7.76 -0.90
C SER A 71 -6.39 -6.73 -1.50
N ILE A 72 -6.78 -6.14 -2.63
CA ILE A 72 -5.98 -5.08 -3.24
C ILE A 72 -6.25 -3.81 -2.45
N VAL A 73 -5.23 -3.34 -1.75
CA VAL A 73 -5.39 -2.18 -0.86
C VAL A 73 -4.87 -0.91 -1.49
N ALA A 74 -3.99 -1.03 -2.47
CA ALA A 74 -3.42 0.15 -3.13
C ALA A 74 -2.84 -0.25 -4.47
N VAL A 75 -2.47 0.76 -5.27
CA VAL A 75 -1.82 0.54 -6.56
C VAL A 75 -0.62 1.46 -6.65
N ILE A 76 0.50 0.93 -7.12
CA ILE A 76 1.72 1.70 -7.33
C ILE A 76 2.02 1.69 -8.81
N GLY A 77 2.18 2.87 -9.39
CA GLY A 77 2.55 3.01 -10.79
C GLY A 77 4.05 3.13 -10.94
N GLN A 78 4.51 2.98 -12.17
CA GLN A 78 5.93 3.12 -12.46
C GLN A 78 6.34 4.57 -12.36
N THR A 79 7.54 4.80 -11.86
CA THR A 79 8.03 6.16 -11.65
C THR A 79 7.99 6.97 -12.94
N GLY A 80 8.42 6.36 -14.03
CA GLY A 80 8.45 7.08 -15.29
C GLY A 80 7.07 7.45 -15.80
N GLU A 81 6.10 6.58 -15.61
CA GLU A 81 4.74 6.85 -16.02
C GLU A 81 4.15 8.00 -15.25
N ALA A 82 4.31 7.95 -13.95
CA ALA A 82 3.73 8.97 -13.10
C ALA A 82 4.37 10.32 -13.37
N ALA A 83 5.67 10.34 -13.54
CA ALA A 83 6.37 11.59 -13.80
C ALA A 83 5.91 12.21 -15.11
N ALA A 84 5.65 11.38 -16.11
CA ALA A 84 5.22 11.88 -17.40
C ALA A 84 3.86 12.53 -17.34
N GLU A 85 3.02 12.02 -16.50
CA GLU A 85 1.67 12.53 -16.40
C GLU A 85 1.55 13.78 -15.61
N VAL A 86 2.39 13.87 -14.72
CA VAL A 86 2.27 14.96 -13.80
C VAL A 86 2.95 16.20 -14.32
N HIS A 87 3.02 15.88 -14.48
CA HIS A 87 3.43 16.65 -14.50
C HIS A 87 3.06 17.37 -14.46
N GLU A 88 2.90 17.17 -14.39
CA GLU A 88 2.56 17.66 -14.27
C GLU A 88 2.09 18.13 -13.69
N LYS A 89 1.97 18.11 -13.09
CA LYS A 89 1.58 18.43 -12.50
C LYS A 89 1.71 18.83 -11.97
N SER A 90 2.01 18.82 -11.96
CA SER A 90 2.29 19.09 -11.56
C SER A 90 2.27 19.33 -11.31
#